data_d04dccc3c390194079d93bb7b87f5cdc
#
_entry.id   d04dccc3c390194079d93bb7b87f5cdc
#
_cell.length_a   1.000
_cell.length_b   1.000
_cell.length_c   1.000
_cell.angle_alpha   90.00
_cell.angle_beta   90.00
_cell.angle_gamma   90.00
#
_symmetry.space_group_name_H-M   'P 1'
#
loop_
_entity.id
_entity.type
_entity.pdbx_description
1 polymer ?
#
loop_
_entity_poly.entity_id
_entity_poly.type
_entity_poly.pdbx_seq_one_letter_code
_entity_poly.pdbx_strand_id
1 'polypeptide(L)'
;MIDDVLLVDAATGARRARLDEYLDPTAEQRALTAEYQWIKQLRQLDVDGQPLRRRFTVRGDSLWWFSELYLHKQQVMLNVFRTMAALETMHARENPRRVRIEQGGTILRTLAPQFASKMNVPYEGAVSLDRISARAMQLNVRARTLTLAARLSRARGTPPPASRRPVTVAAFVHRAFWRARETQGSAESYIGPVLNELESRIADRIAYVGVGPSENFRARRWWHAIMKPALPEGAVVPIELFAPLSKLSDSNAVWRDRHRMRHALVHSESIRRHAMIEGYDCWPIVREELTGIAFLQWPWSARAMDEAGAALDALRPDVVVTYAEAGGWGRALMLEARRRSIPSVGLQHGFIYHSWLNYLHEDDEMRPDATGPAAEAGFPAPVRTLVFDDYARSHLERRGHFNPESLVVTGSPRLDALVRSVTELTPQEVAAAREMSGANESRELVLFAAKYTQARHVLPALVEAVARMPNVQLAIKAHPAETPDVYLPLIRGCPLDPANIRLLPATAALGPLLRASRVVVTVNSTVALDAGVLGLPALVIGLPNNLSPFVAAGVMAGAATRSDIEPALRRILYDEEFRLQIERSRGEYFKRFAIGSDGRAAARSADAVLGLARERTTY
;
A
#
# COMPACT_ATOMS: atom_id res chain seq x y z
N MET A 1 -16.99 -4.64 6.02
CA MET A 1 -17.37 -6.07 5.91
C MET A 1 -17.09 -6.89 7.16
N ILE A 2 -16.00 -6.75 7.82
CA ILE A 2 -15.60 -7.65 8.91
C ILE A 2 -16.48 -7.54 10.14
N ASP A 3 -17.00 -6.37 10.39
CA ASP A 3 -17.93 -6.12 11.50
C ASP A 3 -19.40 -6.22 11.05
N ASP A 4 -19.64 -6.66 9.80
CA ASP A 4 -20.97 -6.82 9.25
C ASP A 4 -21.53 -8.19 9.67
N VAL A 5 -22.63 -8.19 10.42
CA VAL A 5 -23.29 -9.37 10.98
C VAL A 5 -24.74 -9.42 10.53
N LEU A 6 -25.13 -10.55 10.00
CA LEU A 6 -26.49 -10.87 9.58
C LEU A 6 -27.09 -11.92 10.51
N LEU A 7 -28.37 -11.81 10.78
CA LEU A 7 -29.19 -12.92 11.22
C LEU A 7 -29.85 -13.52 9.96
N VAL A 8 -29.47 -14.75 9.67
CA VAL A 8 -29.96 -15.52 8.51
C VAL A 8 -30.95 -16.55 9.05
N ASP A 9 -32.22 -16.42 8.66
CA ASP A 9 -33.25 -17.36 9.02
C ASP A 9 -33.46 -18.33 7.84
N ALA A 10 -32.98 -19.54 7.98
CA ALA A 10 -33.04 -20.61 7.00
C ALA A 10 -33.94 -21.76 7.48
N ALA A 11 -34.16 -22.75 6.63
CA ALA A 11 -34.94 -23.96 7.01
C ALA A 11 -34.34 -24.72 8.21
N THR A 12 -33.03 -24.58 8.45
CA THR A 12 -32.28 -25.16 9.55
C THR A 12 -32.36 -24.37 10.87
N GLY A 13 -33.03 -23.22 10.86
CA GLY A 13 -33.16 -22.30 11.98
C GLY A 13 -32.49 -20.94 11.74
N ALA A 14 -32.63 -20.03 12.70
CA ALA A 14 -32.00 -18.71 12.64
C ALA A 14 -30.55 -18.81 13.11
N ARG A 15 -29.61 -18.31 12.26
CA ARG A 15 -28.18 -18.28 12.53
C ARG A 15 -27.62 -16.86 12.45
N ARG A 16 -26.83 -16.51 13.43
CA ARG A 16 -26.01 -15.31 13.38
C ARG A 16 -24.75 -15.62 12.56
N ALA A 17 -24.53 -14.87 11.47
CA ALA A 17 -23.43 -15.11 10.56
C ALA A 17 -22.68 -13.81 10.24
N ARG A 18 -21.39 -13.90 10.15
CA ARG A 18 -20.56 -12.80 9.66
C ARG A 18 -20.52 -12.85 8.14
N LEU A 19 -20.63 -11.70 7.51
CA LEU A 19 -20.68 -11.62 6.05
C LEU A 19 -19.37 -12.11 5.38
N ASP A 20 -18.22 -11.92 6.04
CA ASP A 20 -16.93 -12.37 5.53
C ASP A 20 -16.75 -13.90 5.49
N GLU A 21 -17.59 -14.66 6.19
CA GLU A 21 -17.60 -16.14 6.14
C GLU A 21 -18.07 -16.69 4.78
N TYR A 22 -18.77 -15.86 4.00
CA TYR A 22 -19.29 -16.23 2.69
C TYR A 22 -18.39 -15.78 1.53
N LEU A 23 -17.24 -15.16 1.82
CA LEU A 23 -16.29 -14.72 0.82
C LEU A 23 -15.20 -15.78 0.64
N ASP A 24 -15.34 -16.60 -0.39
CA ASP A 24 -14.32 -17.58 -0.76
C ASP A 24 -13.21 -16.95 -1.64
N PRO A 25 -12.07 -17.64 -1.85
CA PRO A 25 -10.96 -17.11 -2.66
C PRO A 25 -11.33 -16.73 -4.09
N THR A 26 -12.27 -17.44 -4.71
CA THR A 26 -12.73 -17.15 -6.08
C THR A 26 -13.55 -15.87 -6.12
N ALA A 27 -14.47 -15.69 -5.16
CA ALA A 27 -15.26 -14.48 -5.00
C ALA A 27 -14.39 -13.26 -4.71
N GLU A 28 -13.36 -13.42 -3.85
CA GLU A 28 -12.37 -12.38 -3.58
C GLU A 28 -11.61 -11.97 -4.85
N GLN A 29 -11.14 -12.92 -5.64
CA GLN A 29 -10.43 -12.63 -6.89
C GLN A 29 -11.34 -11.94 -7.91
N ARG A 30 -12.62 -12.35 -8.00
CA ARG A 30 -13.61 -11.66 -8.85
C ARG A 30 -13.84 -10.22 -8.39
N ALA A 31 -13.97 -9.99 -7.09
CA ALA A 31 -14.16 -8.66 -6.53
C ALA A 31 -12.97 -7.72 -6.82
N LEU A 32 -11.74 -8.21 -6.70
CA LEU A 32 -10.52 -7.46 -7.05
C LEU A 32 -10.47 -7.10 -8.53
N THR A 33 -10.85 -8.03 -9.40
CA THR A 33 -10.89 -7.80 -10.85
C THR A 33 -11.98 -6.78 -11.22
N ALA A 34 -13.16 -6.90 -10.61
CA ALA A 34 -14.29 -6.00 -10.84
C ALA A 34 -13.99 -4.57 -10.35
N GLU A 35 -13.37 -4.41 -9.17
CA GLU A 35 -12.90 -3.10 -8.69
C GLU A 35 -11.95 -2.44 -9.69
N TYR A 36 -10.93 -3.18 -10.14
CA TYR A 36 -9.98 -2.69 -11.12
C TYR A 36 -10.66 -2.20 -12.39
N GLN A 37 -11.51 -3.05 -12.99
CA GLN A 37 -12.24 -2.72 -14.22
C GLN A 37 -13.14 -1.51 -14.02
N TRP A 38 -13.90 -1.46 -12.93
CA TRP A 38 -14.80 -0.36 -12.62
C TRP A 38 -14.04 0.97 -12.51
N ILE A 39 -12.91 0.99 -11.79
CA ILE A 39 -12.07 2.19 -11.66
C ILE A 39 -11.51 2.60 -13.03
N LYS A 40 -10.95 1.65 -13.80
CA LYS A 40 -10.34 1.97 -15.09
C LYS A 40 -11.36 2.46 -16.13
N GLN A 41 -12.56 1.94 -16.13
CA GLN A 41 -13.64 2.43 -17.02
C GLN A 41 -14.08 3.85 -16.68
N LEU A 42 -14.07 4.22 -15.40
CA LEU A 42 -14.53 5.55 -14.94
C LEU A 42 -13.78 6.70 -15.66
N ARG A 43 -12.49 6.52 -16.02
CA ARG A 43 -11.68 7.55 -16.68
C ARG A 43 -12.22 8.02 -18.04
N GLN A 44 -12.95 7.14 -18.74
CA GLN A 44 -13.46 7.40 -20.08
C GLN A 44 -14.89 7.94 -20.08
N LEU A 45 -15.56 7.98 -18.92
CA LEU A 45 -16.93 8.45 -18.82
C LEU A 45 -17.03 9.94 -19.07
N ASP A 46 -18.10 10.33 -19.75
CA ASP A 46 -18.35 11.73 -20.08
C ASP A 46 -18.68 12.57 -18.85
N VAL A 47 -18.04 13.72 -18.73
CA VAL A 47 -18.34 14.78 -17.77
C VAL A 47 -18.31 16.10 -18.52
N ASP A 48 -19.45 16.75 -18.67
CA ASP A 48 -19.60 18.01 -19.40
C ASP A 48 -19.06 17.95 -20.86
N GLY A 49 -19.28 16.84 -21.55
CA GLY A 49 -18.87 16.67 -22.96
C GLY A 49 -17.42 16.22 -23.16
N GLN A 50 -16.73 15.83 -22.11
CA GLN A 50 -15.35 15.33 -22.17
C GLN A 50 -15.14 14.11 -21.29
N PRO A 51 -14.25 13.17 -21.64
CA PRO A 51 -13.85 12.09 -20.74
C PRO A 51 -13.33 12.63 -19.41
N LEU A 52 -13.70 11.99 -18.29
CA LEU A 52 -13.27 12.39 -16.94
C LEU A 52 -11.75 12.63 -16.86
N ARG A 53 -10.95 11.77 -17.53
CA ARG A 53 -9.50 11.88 -17.58
C ARG A 53 -9.03 13.24 -18.17
N ARG A 54 -9.77 13.83 -19.12
CA ARG A 54 -9.42 15.10 -19.79
C ARG A 54 -10.05 16.32 -19.12
N ARG A 55 -11.19 16.12 -18.47
CA ARG A 55 -12.04 17.21 -17.98
C ARG A 55 -11.41 18.02 -16.84
N PHE A 56 -10.63 17.37 -15.96
CA PHE A 56 -10.05 18.00 -14.78
C PHE A 56 -8.52 17.92 -14.83
N THR A 57 -7.89 19.08 -15.00
CA THR A 57 -6.44 19.18 -15.19
C THR A 57 -5.84 20.28 -14.31
N VAL A 58 -4.55 20.15 -14.04
CA VAL A 58 -3.70 21.20 -13.45
C VAL A 58 -2.50 21.40 -14.39
N ARG A 59 -2.31 22.61 -14.89
CA ARG A 59 -1.28 22.90 -15.90
C ARG A 59 -1.32 21.97 -17.12
N GLY A 60 -2.50 21.47 -17.47
CA GLY A 60 -2.71 20.51 -18.54
C GLY A 60 -2.57 19.05 -18.13
N ASP A 61 -1.95 18.72 -17.01
CA ASP A 61 -1.85 17.34 -16.52
C ASP A 61 -3.14 16.87 -15.85
N SER A 62 -3.53 15.64 -16.13
CA SER A 62 -4.78 15.06 -15.64
C SER A 62 -4.79 14.80 -14.12
N LEU A 63 -5.83 15.26 -13.45
CA LEU A 63 -6.11 14.90 -12.06
C LEU A 63 -6.63 13.47 -11.89
N TRP A 64 -6.92 12.78 -13.00
CA TRP A 64 -7.31 11.37 -12.99
C TRP A 64 -6.28 10.49 -12.29
N TRP A 65 -5.00 10.72 -12.52
CA TRP A 65 -3.91 9.95 -11.92
C TRP A 65 -3.93 9.90 -10.40
N PHE A 66 -4.58 10.88 -9.78
CA PHE A 66 -4.75 10.93 -8.33
C PHE A 66 -6.12 10.38 -7.90
N SER A 67 -7.13 10.47 -8.78
CA SER A 67 -8.48 9.97 -8.52
C SER A 67 -8.50 8.45 -8.43
N GLU A 68 -7.86 7.75 -9.37
CA GLU A 68 -7.77 6.28 -9.34
C GLU A 68 -7.05 5.77 -8.09
N LEU A 69 -5.97 6.46 -7.66
CA LEU A 69 -5.28 6.13 -6.40
C LEU A 69 -6.17 6.33 -5.17
N TYR A 70 -6.97 7.38 -5.16
CA TYR A 70 -7.90 7.65 -4.08
C TYR A 70 -8.91 6.51 -3.98
N LEU A 71 -9.59 6.18 -5.07
CA LEU A 71 -10.60 5.13 -5.13
C LEU A 71 -10.04 3.78 -4.67
N HIS A 72 -8.89 3.38 -5.20
CA HIS A 72 -8.23 2.14 -4.81
C HIS A 72 -7.82 2.12 -3.32
N LYS A 73 -7.24 3.21 -2.81
CA LYS A 73 -6.80 3.28 -1.40
C LYS A 73 -7.94 3.31 -0.39
N GLN A 74 -9.08 3.87 -0.76
CA GLN A 74 -10.27 3.85 0.11
C GLN A 74 -10.88 2.45 0.21
N GLN A 75 -10.68 1.60 -0.80
CA GLN A 75 -11.21 0.23 -0.90
C GLN A 75 -12.75 0.16 -0.79
N VAL A 76 -13.43 1.27 -1.04
CA VAL A 76 -14.89 1.34 -0.92
C VAL A 76 -15.54 0.50 -2.01
N MET A 77 -15.10 0.65 -3.26
CA MET A 77 -15.64 -0.14 -4.38
C MET A 77 -15.28 -1.63 -4.26
N LEU A 78 -14.08 -1.97 -3.82
CA LEU A 78 -13.72 -3.35 -3.50
C LEU A 78 -14.68 -3.96 -2.47
N ASN A 79 -15.01 -3.20 -1.41
CA ASN A 79 -15.95 -3.67 -0.40
C ASN A 79 -17.40 -3.75 -0.92
N VAL A 80 -17.80 -2.94 -1.92
CA VAL A 80 -19.08 -3.09 -2.62
C VAL A 80 -19.12 -4.45 -3.32
N PHE A 81 -18.14 -4.77 -4.17
CA PHE A 81 -18.06 -6.05 -4.89
C PHE A 81 -17.96 -7.26 -3.95
N ARG A 82 -17.16 -7.15 -2.89
CA ARG A 82 -17.08 -8.19 -1.84
C ARG A 82 -18.42 -8.42 -1.15
N THR A 83 -19.14 -7.35 -0.82
CA THR A 83 -20.45 -7.45 -0.16
C THR A 83 -21.48 -8.11 -1.08
N MET A 84 -21.51 -7.76 -2.36
CA MET A 84 -22.37 -8.39 -3.35
C MET A 84 -22.06 -9.90 -3.47
N ALA A 85 -20.80 -10.25 -3.68
CA ALA A 85 -20.37 -11.64 -3.79
C ALA A 85 -20.67 -12.47 -2.53
N ALA A 86 -20.48 -11.89 -1.35
CA ALA A 86 -20.78 -12.56 -0.08
C ALA A 86 -22.28 -12.77 0.13
N LEU A 87 -23.14 -11.78 -0.22
CA LEU A 87 -24.59 -11.93 -0.15
C LEU A 87 -25.10 -13.01 -1.11
N GLU A 88 -24.56 -13.07 -2.33
CA GLU A 88 -24.92 -14.12 -3.31
C GLU A 88 -24.48 -15.50 -2.83
N THR A 89 -23.27 -15.62 -2.29
CA THR A 89 -22.77 -16.89 -1.72
C THR A 89 -23.60 -17.32 -0.49
N MET A 90 -23.96 -16.37 0.38
CA MET A 90 -24.85 -16.61 1.51
C MET A 90 -26.20 -17.18 1.01
N HIS A 91 -26.81 -16.54 0.04
CA HIS A 91 -28.08 -17.00 -0.53
C HIS A 91 -27.98 -18.41 -1.11
N ALA A 92 -26.92 -18.68 -1.88
CA ALA A 92 -26.72 -19.98 -2.49
C ALA A 92 -26.49 -21.11 -1.45
N ARG A 93 -25.83 -20.81 -0.32
CA ARG A 93 -25.53 -21.81 0.73
C ARG A 93 -26.65 -22.01 1.72
N GLU A 94 -27.29 -20.93 2.16
CA GLU A 94 -28.24 -20.96 3.29
C GLU A 94 -29.70 -21.01 2.81
N ASN A 95 -29.99 -20.61 1.56
CA ASN A 95 -31.35 -20.45 1.03
C ASN A 95 -32.30 -19.76 2.03
N PRO A 96 -32.01 -18.51 2.45
CA PRO A 96 -32.66 -17.87 3.57
C PRO A 96 -34.12 -17.55 3.29
N ARG A 97 -34.98 -17.80 4.27
CA ARG A 97 -36.38 -17.35 4.27
C ARG A 97 -36.54 -15.89 4.67
N ARG A 98 -35.56 -15.36 5.41
CA ARG A 98 -35.48 -13.98 5.90
C ARG A 98 -34.04 -13.61 6.19
N VAL A 99 -33.70 -12.33 5.93
CA VAL A 99 -32.39 -11.76 6.28
C VAL A 99 -32.58 -10.49 7.10
N ARG A 100 -31.88 -10.39 8.22
CA ARG A 100 -31.86 -9.20 9.07
C ARG A 100 -30.43 -8.73 9.31
N ILE A 101 -30.17 -7.42 9.16
CA ILE A 101 -28.90 -6.83 9.58
C ILE A 101 -28.92 -6.60 11.09
N GLU A 102 -28.03 -7.25 11.81
CA GLU A 102 -27.78 -6.96 13.22
C GLU A 102 -26.76 -5.84 13.38
N GLN A 103 -25.67 -5.94 12.63
CA GLN A 103 -24.62 -4.93 12.60
C GLN A 103 -24.14 -4.76 11.16
N GLY A 104 -24.07 -3.53 10.67
CA GLY A 104 -23.64 -3.30 9.29
C GLY A 104 -23.25 -1.87 8.99
N GLY A 105 -22.23 -1.72 8.15
CA GLY A 105 -21.80 -0.43 7.60
C GLY A 105 -22.73 0.09 6.50
N THR A 106 -22.41 1.28 5.98
CA THR A 106 -23.18 1.94 4.92
C THR A 106 -23.34 1.06 3.68
N ILE A 107 -22.28 0.33 3.28
CA ILE A 107 -22.30 -0.52 2.09
C ILE A 107 -23.34 -1.64 2.25
N LEU A 108 -23.28 -2.41 3.34
CA LEU A 108 -24.25 -3.47 3.59
C LEU A 108 -25.68 -2.94 3.69
N ARG A 109 -25.89 -1.82 4.38
CA ARG A 109 -27.22 -1.17 4.51
C ARG A 109 -27.76 -0.63 3.19
N THR A 110 -26.89 -0.35 2.22
CA THR A 110 -27.30 0.07 0.87
C THR A 110 -27.63 -1.14 0.00
N LEU A 111 -26.84 -2.21 0.08
CA LEU A 111 -26.94 -3.34 -0.83
C LEU A 111 -27.93 -4.42 -0.35
N ALA A 112 -28.00 -4.71 0.95
CA ALA A 112 -28.82 -5.82 1.45
C ALA A 112 -30.33 -5.67 1.18
N PRO A 113 -30.97 -4.48 1.27
CA PRO A 113 -32.37 -4.33 0.88
C PRO A 113 -32.60 -4.61 -0.61
N GLN A 114 -31.68 -4.15 -1.47
CA GLN A 114 -31.76 -4.36 -2.91
C GLN A 114 -31.55 -5.83 -3.27
N PHE A 115 -30.58 -6.47 -2.61
CA PHE A 115 -30.33 -7.91 -2.71
C PHE A 115 -31.57 -8.70 -2.33
N ALA A 116 -32.16 -8.41 -1.16
CA ALA A 116 -33.35 -9.09 -0.68
C ALA A 116 -34.52 -8.94 -1.64
N SER A 117 -34.74 -7.76 -2.19
CA SER A 117 -35.75 -7.51 -3.24
C SER A 117 -35.46 -8.33 -4.51
N LYS A 118 -34.20 -8.35 -4.97
CA LYS A 118 -33.77 -9.09 -6.18
C LYS A 118 -33.97 -10.61 -6.03
N MET A 119 -33.73 -11.14 -4.82
CA MET A 119 -33.86 -12.57 -4.50
C MET A 119 -35.22 -12.96 -3.95
N ASN A 120 -36.15 -12.00 -3.85
CA ASN A 120 -37.49 -12.20 -3.26
C ASN A 120 -37.44 -12.77 -1.83
N VAL A 121 -36.50 -12.28 -1.02
CA VAL A 121 -36.30 -12.67 0.38
C VAL A 121 -36.77 -11.52 1.29
N PRO A 122 -37.63 -11.77 2.30
CA PRO A 122 -38.01 -10.76 3.28
C PRO A 122 -36.78 -10.17 3.98
N TYR A 123 -36.75 -8.84 4.08
CA TYR A 123 -35.64 -8.10 4.69
C TYR A 123 -36.11 -7.32 5.92
N GLU A 124 -35.33 -7.39 6.99
CA GLU A 124 -35.50 -6.59 8.19
C GLU A 124 -34.17 -5.87 8.52
N GLY A 125 -34.25 -4.58 8.75
CA GLY A 125 -33.08 -3.82 9.18
C GLY A 125 -33.11 -2.36 8.72
N ALA A 126 -32.11 -1.62 9.17
CA ALA A 126 -31.99 -0.22 8.79
C ALA A 126 -31.55 -0.10 7.32
N VAL A 127 -32.33 0.63 6.55
CA VAL A 127 -31.92 1.10 5.21
C VAL A 127 -30.92 2.23 5.38
N SER A 128 -29.97 2.35 4.46
CA SER A 128 -29.06 3.49 4.45
C SER A 128 -29.87 4.77 4.20
N LEU A 129 -29.90 5.64 5.18
CA LEU A 129 -30.43 6.98 4.98
C LEU A 129 -29.46 7.78 4.12
N ASP A 130 -29.99 8.64 3.24
CA ASP A 130 -29.17 9.57 2.46
C ASP A 130 -28.50 10.59 3.40
N ARG A 131 -27.28 10.28 3.83
CA ARG A 131 -26.45 11.14 4.68
C ARG A 131 -25.44 11.97 3.89
N ILE A 132 -25.58 12.05 2.56
CA ILE A 132 -24.58 12.67 1.69
C ILE A 132 -24.35 14.13 2.04
N SER A 133 -25.39 14.87 2.39
CA SER A 133 -25.22 16.26 2.82
C SER A 133 -24.36 16.37 4.08
N ALA A 134 -24.59 15.52 5.07
CA ALA A 134 -23.78 15.48 6.29
C ALA A 134 -22.35 15.01 5.99
N ARG A 135 -22.16 13.99 5.16
CA ARG A 135 -20.85 13.51 4.75
C ARG A 135 -20.09 14.54 3.92
N ALA A 136 -20.73 15.18 2.95
CA ALA A 136 -20.14 16.25 2.16
C ALA A 136 -19.69 17.42 3.07
N MET A 137 -20.48 17.77 4.08
CA MET A 137 -20.11 18.78 5.07
C MET A 137 -18.90 18.35 5.89
N GLN A 138 -18.87 17.11 6.40
CA GLN A 138 -17.73 16.57 7.13
C GLN A 138 -16.45 16.58 6.29
N LEU A 139 -16.51 16.15 5.04
CA LEU A 139 -15.38 16.18 4.11
C LEU A 139 -14.90 17.59 3.85
N ASN A 140 -15.81 18.56 3.68
CA ASN A 140 -15.46 19.96 3.48
C ASN A 140 -14.81 20.57 4.74
N VAL A 141 -15.34 20.29 5.94
CA VAL A 141 -14.73 20.71 7.22
C VAL A 141 -13.34 20.12 7.36
N ARG A 142 -13.18 18.82 7.14
CA ARG A 142 -11.87 18.14 7.17
C ARG A 142 -10.89 18.78 6.19
N ALA A 143 -11.32 19.03 4.96
CA ALA A 143 -10.48 19.66 3.95
C ALA A 143 -10.03 21.08 4.36
N ARG A 144 -10.95 21.89 4.93
CA ARG A 144 -10.62 23.24 5.45
C ARG A 144 -9.61 23.16 6.58
N THR A 145 -9.80 22.26 7.55
CA THR A 145 -8.88 22.07 8.67
C THR A 145 -7.47 21.67 8.20
N LEU A 146 -7.37 20.71 7.30
CA LEU A 146 -6.08 20.27 6.74
C LEU A 146 -5.39 21.39 5.93
N THR A 147 -6.15 22.19 5.19
CA THR A 147 -5.61 23.32 4.43
C THR A 147 -5.10 24.41 5.36
N LEU A 148 -5.84 24.73 6.43
CA LEU A 148 -5.42 25.70 7.43
C LEU A 148 -4.15 25.24 8.16
N ALA A 149 -4.11 23.99 8.61
CA ALA A 149 -2.93 23.40 9.24
C ALA A 149 -1.69 23.46 8.33
N ALA A 150 -1.84 23.13 7.05
CA ALA A 150 -0.77 23.24 6.06
C ALA A 150 -0.28 24.70 5.87
N ARG A 151 -1.19 25.68 5.88
CA ARG A 151 -0.82 27.11 5.80
C ARG A 151 -0.07 27.59 7.05
N LEU A 152 -0.52 27.20 8.24
CA LEU A 152 0.13 27.57 9.52
C LEU A 152 1.53 26.94 9.62
N SER A 153 1.69 25.71 9.19
CA SER A 153 2.99 25.03 9.16
C SER A 153 4.00 25.77 8.27
N ARG A 154 3.57 26.26 7.08
CA ARG A 154 4.42 27.04 6.16
C ARG A 154 4.77 28.43 6.68
N ALA A 155 3.82 29.11 7.30
CA ALA A 155 4.06 30.44 7.85
C ALA A 155 5.12 30.47 8.96
N ARG A 156 5.42 29.30 9.56
CA ARG A 156 6.42 29.14 10.63
C ARG A 156 7.76 28.60 10.13
N GLY A 157 7.85 28.19 8.86
CA GLY A 157 9.06 27.62 8.29
C GLY A 157 9.96 28.68 7.67
N THR A 158 11.27 28.53 7.80
CA THR A 158 12.25 29.34 7.10
C THR A 158 12.59 28.67 5.78
N PRO A 159 12.55 29.38 4.64
CA PRO A 159 12.99 28.81 3.36
C PRO A 159 14.41 28.26 3.46
N PRO A 160 14.71 27.12 2.84
CA PRO A 160 16.07 26.62 2.83
C PRO A 160 16.99 27.59 2.09
N PRO A 161 18.23 27.77 2.53
CA PRO A 161 19.20 28.55 1.81
C PRO A 161 19.39 27.96 0.41
N ALA A 162 19.56 28.81 -0.59
CA ALA A 162 19.90 28.36 -1.94
C ALA A 162 21.16 27.49 -1.88
N SER A 163 21.14 26.37 -2.57
CA SER A 163 22.32 25.50 -2.63
C SER A 163 23.48 26.28 -3.27
N ARG A 164 24.62 26.33 -2.56
CA ARG A 164 25.84 26.98 -3.06
C ARG A 164 26.55 26.14 -4.14
N ARG A 165 26.19 24.86 -4.28
CA ARG A 165 26.76 23.91 -5.21
C ARG A 165 25.69 23.29 -6.10
N PRO A 166 26.03 22.89 -7.34
CA PRO A 166 25.10 22.17 -8.20
C PRO A 166 24.62 20.87 -7.53
N VAL A 167 23.31 20.64 -7.56
CA VAL A 167 22.72 19.40 -7.07
C VAL A 167 22.70 18.39 -8.21
N THR A 168 23.40 17.27 -8.05
CA THR A 168 23.36 16.18 -9.03
C THR A 168 22.12 15.31 -8.81
N VAL A 169 21.86 14.89 -7.58
CA VAL A 169 20.73 14.03 -7.24
C VAL A 169 19.82 14.72 -6.22
N ALA A 170 18.53 14.84 -6.52
CA ALA A 170 17.53 15.17 -5.52
C ALA A 170 16.74 13.90 -5.12
N ALA A 171 16.93 13.43 -3.91
CA ALA A 171 16.26 12.27 -3.35
C ALA A 171 15.02 12.71 -2.56
N PHE A 172 13.83 12.32 -3.05
CA PHE A 172 12.55 12.58 -2.40
C PHE A 172 12.17 11.39 -1.54
N VAL A 173 12.19 11.57 -0.23
CA VAL A 173 12.01 10.53 0.78
C VAL A 173 10.85 10.86 1.74
N HIS A 174 10.17 9.85 2.24
CA HIS A 174 9.10 10.06 3.21
C HIS A 174 9.69 10.29 4.61
N ARG A 175 9.39 11.43 5.23
CA ARG A 175 9.97 11.84 6.52
C ARG A 175 9.77 10.83 7.64
N ALA A 176 8.62 10.14 7.69
CA ALA A 176 8.35 9.13 8.70
C ALA A 176 9.27 7.88 8.61
N PHE A 177 9.99 7.70 7.51
CA PHE A 177 10.94 6.60 7.32
C PHE A 177 12.40 7.03 7.43
N TRP A 178 12.65 8.32 7.65
CA TRP A 178 13.96 8.83 8.00
C TRP A 178 14.14 8.73 9.52
N ARG A 179 15.05 7.87 9.97
CA ARG A 179 15.21 7.53 11.39
C ARG A 179 16.60 7.84 11.89
N ALA A 180 16.67 8.31 13.14
CA ALA A 180 17.93 8.40 13.86
C ALA A 180 18.54 7.00 14.06
N ARG A 181 19.85 6.86 13.82
CA ARG A 181 20.64 5.69 14.17
C ARG A 181 21.48 6.03 15.38
N GLU A 182 21.64 5.08 16.32
CA GLU A 182 22.37 5.32 17.57
C GLU A 182 23.86 5.65 17.35
N THR A 183 24.45 5.18 16.24
CA THR A 183 25.92 5.29 16.00
C THR A 183 26.33 6.07 14.75
N GLN A 184 25.40 6.40 13.80
CA GLN A 184 25.76 6.95 12.48
C GLN A 184 24.83 8.05 11.97
N GLY A 185 24.11 8.77 12.84
CA GLY A 185 23.14 9.78 12.41
C GLY A 185 21.82 9.20 11.88
N SER A 186 21.08 9.98 11.11
CA SER A 186 19.78 9.57 10.57
C SER A 186 19.93 8.83 9.25
N ALA A 187 19.10 7.81 9.01
CA ALA A 187 19.07 7.08 7.76
C ALA A 187 17.64 6.74 7.31
N GLU A 188 17.47 6.64 6.00
CA GLU A 188 16.24 6.22 5.37
C GLU A 188 16.08 4.69 5.46
N SER A 189 14.86 4.23 5.81
CA SER A 189 14.62 2.82 6.16
C SER A 189 14.46 1.88 4.96
N TYR A 190 14.11 2.40 3.77
CA TYR A 190 13.84 1.59 2.58
C TYR A 190 14.97 1.62 1.55
N ILE A 191 15.45 2.81 1.20
CA ILE A 191 16.47 3.00 0.18
C ILE A 191 17.80 3.52 0.74
N GLY A 192 17.95 3.53 2.06
CA GLY A 192 19.16 3.99 2.74
C GLY A 192 20.47 3.42 2.17
N PRO A 193 20.57 2.12 1.85
CA PRO A 193 21.78 1.58 1.22
C PRO A 193 22.12 2.24 -0.14
N VAL A 194 21.12 2.58 -0.95
CA VAL A 194 21.33 3.29 -2.23
C VAL A 194 21.77 4.72 -1.99
N LEU A 195 21.16 5.40 -1.02
CA LEU A 195 21.53 6.78 -0.66
C LEU A 195 22.95 6.86 -0.13
N ASN A 196 23.36 5.91 0.72
CA ASN A 196 24.74 5.82 1.24
C ASN A 196 25.75 5.60 0.09
N GLU A 197 25.39 4.74 -0.87
CA GLU A 197 26.24 4.50 -2.05
C GLU A 197 26.35 5.75 -2.94
N LEU A 198 25.26 6.50 -3.13
CA LEU A 198 25.28 7.77 -3.83
C LEU A 198 26.13 8.81 -3.08
N GLU A 199 25.96 8.95 -1.77
CA GLU A 199 26.75 9.87 -0.94
C GLU A 199 28.25 9.57 -1.03
N SER A 200 28.66 8.31 -1.04
CA SER A 200 30.06 7.94 -1.16
C SER A 200 30.70 8.38 -2.50
N ARG A 201 29.89 8.54 -3.55
CA ARG A 201 30.34 8.86 -4.92
C ARG A 201 30.23 10.32 -5.28
N ILE A 202 29.23 11.04 -4.78
CA ILE A 202 28.96 12.44 -5.15
C ILE A 202 28.96 13.39 -3.95
N ALA A 203 29.17 12.88 -2.75
CA ALA A 203 29.25 13.64 -1.50
C ALA A 203 28.12 14.69 -1.34
N ASP A 204 28.47 15.95 -1.21
CA ASP A 204 27.58 17.07 -0.95
C ASP A 204 26.73 17.53 -2.16
N ARG A 205 26.76 16.81 -3.28
CA ARG A 205 25.91 17.08 -4.46
C ARG A 205 24.58 16.31 -4.44
N ILE A 206 24.22 15.68 -3.32
CA ILE A 206 22.91 15.08 -3.09
C ILE A 206 22.06 15.98 -2.18
N ALA A 207 20.81 16.21 -2.56
CA ALA A 207 19.84 16.92 -1.74
C ALA A 207 18.71 15.99 -1.30
N TYR A 208 18.36 16.02 -0.01
CA TYR A 208 17.28 15.22 0.55
C TYR A 208 16.04 16.08 0.77
N VAL A 209 14.97 15.76 0.06
CA VAL A 209 13.67 16.42 0.19
C VAL A 209 12.69 15.49 0.92
N GLY A 210 12.25 15.94 2.09
CA GLY A 210 11.32 15.19 2.92
C GLY A 210 9.87 15.45 2.56
N VAL A 211 9.13 14.41 2.15
CA VAL A 211 7.70 14.47 1.86
C VAL A 211 6.86 13.85 2.97
N GLY A 212 5.66 14.37 3.19
CA GLY A 212 4.74 13.88 4.20
C GLY A 212 5.15 14.22 5.64
N PRO A 213 4.38 13.74 6.63
CA PRO A 213 4.66 14.02 8.04
C PRO A 213 5.85 13.23 8.56
N SER A 214 6.52 13.80 9.59
CA SER A 214 7.62 13.13 10.30
C SER A 214 7.16 11.99 11.21
N GLU A 215 5.88 11.94 11.56
CA GLU A 215 5.29 10.90 12.40
C GLU A 215 4.17 10.18 11.67
N ASN A 216 3.98 8.89 12.00
CA ASN A 216 2.89 8.12 11.44
C ASN A 216 1.53 8.67 11.90
N PHE A 217 0.61 8.93 10.96
CA PHE A 217 -0.74 9.45 11.23
C PHE A 217 -1.61 8.57 12.15
N ARG A 218 -1.21 7.36 12.44
CA ARG A 218 -1.94 6.45 13.35
C ARG A 218 -1.65 6.72 14.82
N ALA A 219 -0.62 7.52 15.14
CA ALA A 219 -0.39 7.95 16.50
C ALA A 219 -1.58 8.82 16.98
N ARG A 220 -2.03 8.63 18.23
CA ARG A 220 -3.09 9.45 18.86
C ARG A 220 -2.79 10.95 18.81
N ARG A 221 -1.56 11.34 18.48
CA ARG A 221 -1.06 12.72 18.43
C ARG A 221 -0.83 13.25 17.00
N TRP A 222 -1.48 12.68 15.99
CA TRP A 222 -1.32 13.13 14.59
C TRP A 222 -1.55 14.64 14.38
N TRP A 223 -2.38 15.29 15.19
CA TRP A 223 -2.58 16.74 15.19
C TRP A 223 -1.31 17.49 15.56
N HIS A 224 -0.50 16.96 16.49
CA HIS A 224 0.77 17.56 16.85
C HIS A 224 1.77 17.53 15.69
N ALA A 225 1.79 16.45 14.91
CA ALA A 225 2.65 16.36 13.73
C ALA A 225 2.27 17.39 12.65
N ILE A 226 0.97 17.66 12.45
CA ILE A 226 0.51 18.70 11.52
C ILE A 226 0.79 20.12 12.03
N MET A 227 0.71 20.32 13.34
CA MET A 227 0.90 21.63 13.97
C MET A 227 2.37 21.99 14.25
N LYS A 228 3.29 21.00 14.20
CA LYS A 228 4.73 21.26 14.31
C LYS A 228 5.21 22.09 13.12
N PRO A 229 6.12 23.05 13.33
CA PRO A 229 6.80 23.70 12.22
C PRO A 229 7.49 22.68 11.33
N ALA A 230 7.48 22.89 10.02
CA ALA A 230 8.33 22.13 9.11
C ALA A 230 9.78 22.59 9.32
N LEU A 231 10.55 21.82 10.07
CA LEU A 231 11.97 22.05 10.32
C LEU A 231 12.79 20.97 9.64
N PRO A 232 14.01 21.29 9.16
CA PRO A 232 14.93 20.27 8.68
C PRO A 232 15.22 19.22 9.78
N GLU A 233 15.26 17.96 9.39
CA GLU A 233 15.61 16.82 10.25
C GLU A 233 16.97 16.28 9.79
N GLY A 234 18.05 16.79 10.37
CA GLY A 234 19.39 16.51 9.85
C GLY A 234 19.58 17.07 8.44
N ALA A 235 19.93 16.19 7.47
CA ALA A 235 20.09 16.57 6.07
C ALA A 235 18.76 16.70 5.29
N VAL A 236 17.63 16.24 5.86
CA VAL A 236 16.33 16.20 5.15
C VAL A 236 15.59 17.52 5.31
N VAL A 237 15.36 18.18 4.19
CA VAL A 237 14.61 19.43 4.14
C VAL A 237 13.14 19.15 3.80
N PRO A 238 12.19 19.52 4.66
CA PRO A 238 10.76 19.38 4.35
C PRO A 238 10.38 20.09 3.05
N ILE A 239 9.65 19.42 2.17
CA ILE A 239 9.24 19.96 0.88
C ILE A 239 8.47 21.28 1.02
N GLU A 240 7.71 21.43 2.08
CA GLU A 240 6.93 22.64 2.38
C GLU A 240 7.78 23.91 2.49
N LEU A 241 9.07 23.79 2.83
CA LEU A 241 9.98 24.93 2.95
C LEU A 241 10.38 25.50 1.58
N PHE A 242 10.32 24.71 0.51
CA PHE A 242 10.56 25.17 -0.87
C PHE A 242 9.35 25.90 -1.45
N ALA A 243 8.14 25.69 -0.90
CA ALA A 243 6.88 26.16 -1.44
C ALA A 243 6.17 27.13 -0.46
N PRO A 244 6.63 28.39 -0.36
CA PRO A 244 5.89 29.42 0.35
C PRO A 244 4.48 29.59 -0.25
N LEU A 245 3.56 30.22 0.48
CA LEU A 245 2.16 30.39 0.07
C LEU A 245 2.01 31.01 -1.32
N SER A 246 2.93 31.87 -1.74
CA SER A 246 2.97 32.48 -3.08
C SER A 246 3.21 31.50 -4.22
N LYS A 247 3.78 30.33 -3.94
CA LYS A 247 4.02 29.25 -4.91
C LYS A 247 2.88 28.25 -5.02
N LEU A 248 1.79 28.42 -4.28
CA LEU A 248 0.65 27.51 -4.23
C LEU A 248 -0.55 28.00 -5.08
N SER A 249 -0.30 28.59 -6.24
CA SER A 249 -1.34 29.20 -7.08
C SER A 249 -2.35 28.19 -7.58
N ASP A 250 -1.90 27.05 -8.09
CA ASP A 250 -2.78 26.06 -8.71
C ASP A 250 -3.55 25.26 -7.67
N SER A 251 -2.93 24.92 -6.54
CA SER A 251 -3.66 24.31 -5.43
C SER A 251 -4.73 25.25 -4.84
N ASN A 252 -4.47 26.57 -4.82
CA ASN A 252 -5.47 27.54 -4.41
C ASN A 252 -6.60 27.68 -5.43
N ALA A 253 -6.33 27.55 -6.74
CA ALA A 253 -7.34 27.55 -7.78
C ALA A 253 -8.24 26.30 -7.67
N VAL A 254 -7.65 25.11 -7.59
CA VAL A 254 -8.40 23.84 -7.41
C VAL A 254 -9.22 23.88 -6.12
N TRP A 255 -8.66 24.43 -5.04
CA TRP A 255 -9.39 24.59 -3.78
C TRP A 255 -10.62 25.50 -3.90
N ARG A 256 -10.53 26.61 -4.62
CA ARG A 256 -11.68 27.51 -4.87
C ARG A 256 -12.74 26.83 -5.72
N ASP A 257 -12.33 26.09 -6.75
CA ASP A 257 -13.21 25.46 -7.73
C ASP A 257 -13.80 24.11 -7.26
N ARG A 258 -13.39 23.57 -6.12
CA ARG A 258 -13.77 22.22 -5.67
C ARG A 258 -15.28 21.96 -5.63
N HIS A 259 -16.10 22.95 -5.33
CA HIS A 259 -17.57 22.82 -5.33
C HIS A 259 -18.12 22.67 -6.75
N ARG A 260 -17.60 23.45 -7.71
CA ARG A 260 -17.98 23.34 -9.13
C ARG A 260 -17.51 21.99 -9.69
N MET A 261 -16.30 21.59 -9.39
CA MET A 261 -15.77 20.28 -9.81
C MET A 261 -16.60 19.12 -9.24
N ARG A 262 -16.96 19.19 -7.95
CA ARG A 262 -17.86 18.21 -7.36
C ARG A 262 -19.21 18.21 -8.07
N HIS A 263 -19.79 19.38 -8.35
CA HIS A 263 -21.07 19.49 -9.02
C HIS A 263 -21.03 18.78 -10.38
N ALA A 264 -20.02 19.03 -11.21
CA ALA A 264 -19.86 18.37 -12.49
C ALA A 264 -19.80 16.83 -12.38
N LEU A 265 -19.03 16.31 -11.39
CA LEU A 265 -18.93 14.87 -11.15
C LEU A 265 -20.27 14.25 -10.74
N VAL A 266 -20.98 14.87 -9.78
CA VAL A 266 -22.21 14.27 -9.22
C VAL A 266 -23.45 14.47 -10.10
N HIS A 267 -23.37 15.30 -11.14
CA HIS A 267 -24.46 15.48 -12.11
C HIS A 267 -24.16 14.82 -13.46
N SER A 268 -23.03 14.15 -13.61
CA SER A 268 -22.73 13.36 -14.80
C SER A 268 -23.64 12.13 -14.87
N GLU A 269 -24.45 12.07 -15.91
CA GLU A 269 -25.35 10.92 -16.14
C GLU A 269 -24.59 9.64 -16.49
N SER A 270 -23.45 9.77 -17.17
CA SER A 270 -22.61 8.62 -17.50
C SER A 270 -22.01 7.98 -16.25
N ILE A 271 -21.55 8.79 -15.28
CA ILE A 271 -21.06 8.28 -14.01
C ILE A 271 -22.21 7.67 -13.19
N ARG A 272 -23.39 8.30 -13.18
CA ARG A 272 -24.55 7.76 -12.48
C ARG A 272 -24.97 6.40 -13.03
N ARG A 273 -24.97 6.23 -14.36
CA ARG A 273 -25.23 4.92 -14.99
C ARG A 273 -24.16 3.89 -14.65
N HIS A 274 -22.89 4.28 -14.60
CA HIS A 274 -21.79 3.42 -14.22
C HIS A 274 -21.85 2.97 -12.74
N ALA A 275 -22.55 3.72 -11.89
CA ALA A 275 -22.83 3.34 -10.51
C ALA A 275 -23.98 2.32 -10.36
N MET A 276 -24.68 1.98 -11.45
CA MET A 276 -25.57 0.82 -11.50
C MET A 276 -24.74 -0.43 -11.78
N ILE A 277 -24.44 -1.20 -10.76
CA ILE A 277 -23.54 -2.36 -10.82
C ILE A 277 -24.36 -3.63 -10.67
N GLU A 278 -24.43 -4.47 -11.70
CA GLU A 278 -25.15 -5.76 -11.69
C GLU A 278 -26.61 -5.63 -11.19
N GLY A 279 -27.24 -4.51 -11.49
CA GLY A 279 -28.61 -4.21 -11.07
C GLY A 279 -28.75 -3.61 -9.68
N TYR A 280 -27.64 -3.34 -8.97
CA TYR A 280 -27.64 -2.62 -7.70
C TYR A 280 -27.38 -1.12 -7.91
N ASP A 281 -28.18 -0.27 -7.29
CA ASP A 281 -27.93 1.17 -7.24
C ASP A 281 -26.88 1.48 -6.17
N CYS A 282 -25.62 1.61 -6.62
CA CYS A 282 -24.47 2.00 -5.79
C CYS A 282 -24.24 3.52 -5.77
N TRP A 283 -25.11 4.30 -6.41
CA TRP A 283 -24.95 5.75 -6.52
C TRP A 283 -24.75 6.48 -5.19
N PRO A 284 -25.48 6.17 -4.10
CA PRO A 284 -25.23 6.81 -2.81
C PRO A 284 -23.78 6.68 -2.33
N ILE A 285 -23.15 5.53 -2.58
CA ILE A 285 -21.76 5.23 -2.21
C ILE A 285 -20.79 5.95 -3.14
N VAL A 286 -20.96 5.81 -4.44
CA VAL A 286 -20.11 6.42 -5.48
C VAL A 286 -20.09 7.94 -5.33
N ARG A 287 -21.22 8.57 -5.07
CA ARG A 287 -21.35 10.02 -4.87
C ARG A 287 -20.54 10.53 -3.67
N GLU A 288 -20.42 9.74 -2.60
CA GLU A 288 -19.55 10.07 -1.48
C GLU A 288 -18.07 10.04 -1.89
N GLU A 289 -17.65 9.03 -2.66
CA GLU A 289 -16.27 8.92 -3.14
C GLU A 289 -15.91 10.07 -4.09
N LEU A 290 -16.79 10.42 -5.03
CA LEU A 290 -16.62 11.59 -5.91
C LEU A 290 -16.49 12.89 -5.12
N THR A 291 -17.26 13.03 -4.03
CA THR A 291 -17.14 14.18 -3.12
C THR A 291 -15.78 14.20 -2.42
N GLY A 292 -15.27 13.04 -1.99
CA GLY A 292 -13.94 12.89 -1.41
C GLY A 292 -12.82 13.25 -2.41
N ILE A 293 -12.96 12.84 -3.65
CA ILE A 293 -12.04 13.20 -4.74
C ILE A 293 -11.97 14.71 -4.89
N ALA A 294 -13.12 15.37 -5.08
CA ALA A 294 -13.15 16.81 -5.33
C ALA A 294 -12.73 17.67 -4.13
N PHE A 295 -13.06 17.26 -2.90
CA PHE A 295 -12.81 18.07 -1.71
C PHE A 295 -11.47 17.79 -1.03
N LEU A 296 -10.97 16.55 -1.11
CA LEU A 296 -9.74 16.15 -0.43
C LEU A 296 -8.62 15.84 -1.42
N GLN A 297 -8.87 14.96 -2.40
CA GLN A 297 -7.81 14.41 -3.22
C GLN A 297 -7.25 15.46 -4.20
N TRP A 298 -8.09 16.11 -4.98
CA TRP A 298 -7.61 17.06 -6.00
C TRP A 298 -6.92 18.29 -5.43
N PRO A 299 -7.43 18.98 -4.37
CA PRO A 299 -6.70 20.07 -3.75
C PRO A 299 -5.36 19.64 -3.16
N TRP A 300 -5.30 18.43 -2.58
CA TRP A 300 -4.07 17.87 -2.07
C TRP A 300 -3.08 17.56 -3.21
N SER A 301 -3.55 17.00 -4.31
CA SER A 301 -2.71 16.63 -5.46
C SER A 301 -2.13 17.86 -6.16
N ALA A 302 -2.94 18.89 -6.39
CA ALA A 302 -2.47 20.16 -6.92
C ALA A 302 -1.40 20.81 -6.01
N ARG A 303 -1.59 20.72 -4.68
CA ARG A 303 -0.59 21.16 -3.74
C ARG A 303 0.70 20.35 -3.83
N ALA A 304 0.61 19.04 -3.96
CA ALA A 304 1.79 18.19 -4.12
C ALA A 304 2.56 18.53 -5.40
N MET A 305 1.84 18.86 -6.47
CA MET A 305 2.47 19.35 -7.73
C MET A 305 3.14 20.71 -7.53
N ASP A 306 2.48 21.68 -6.90
CA ASP A 306 3.08 22.99 -6.60
C ASP A 306 4.35 22.86 -5.73
N GLU A 307 4.32 22.01 -4.71
CA GLU A 307 5.43 21.75 -3.79
C GLU A 307 6.59 21.06 -4.51
N ALA A 308 6.30 20.02 -5.31
CA ALA A 308 7.32 19.34 -6.11
C ALA A 308 7.97 20.29 -7.12
N GLY A 309 7.15 21.07 -7.84
CA GLY A 309 7.65 22.06 -8.79
C GLY A 309 8.56 23.11 -8.14
N ALA A 310 8.14 23.68 -7.02
CA ALA A 310 8.92 24.66 -6.28
C ALA A 310 10.26 24.10 -5.77
N ALA A 311 10.29 22.85 -5.30
CA ALA A 311 11.52 22.19 -4.87
C ALA A 311 12.47 21.95 -6.07
N LEU A 312 11.94 21.47 -7.20
CA LEU A 312 12.73 21.25 -8.41
C LEU A 312 13.30 22.56 -8.98
N ASP A 313 12.53 23.65 -8.97
CA ASP A 313 13.01 24.97 -9.40
C ASP A 313 14.12 25.54 -8.50
N ALA A 314 14.04 25.26 -7.19
CA ALA A 314 15.05 25.71 -6.24
C ALA A 314 16.33 24.88 -6.29
N LEU A 315 16.22 23.57 -6.47
CA LEU A 315 17.35 22.64 -6.45
C LEU A 315 18.02 22.46 -7.82
N ARG A 316 17.25 22.50 -8.90
CA ARG A 316 17.69 22.26 -10.29
C ARG A 316 18.56 21.01 -10.43
N PRO A 317 18.10 19.83 -9.94
CA PRO A 317 18.93 18.64 -9.95
C PRO A 317 19.12 18.09 -11.36
N ASP A 318 20.21 17.33 -11.58
CA ASP A 318 20.42 16.61 -12.84
C ASP A 318 19.49 15.41 -12.96
N VAL A 319 19.16 14.76 -11.83
CA VAL A 319 18.23 13.63 -11.75
C VAL A 319 17.44 13.66 -10.43
N VAL A 320 16.19 13.19 -10.46
CA VAL A 320 15.39 12.97 -9.25
C VAL A 320 15.25 11.49 -8.97
N VAL A 321 15.25 11.13 -7.68
CA VAL A 321 15.10 9.75 -7.20
C VAL A 321 14.00 9.70 -6.15
N THR A 322 13.12 8.70 -6.23
CA THR A 322 12.13 8.38 -5.19
C THR A 322 11.80 6.89 -5.19
N TYR A 323 11.30 6.39 -4.08
CA TYR A 323 10.80 5.01 -3.98
C TYR A 323 9.26 4.92 -3.93
N ALA A 324 8.58 6.04 -4.07
CA ALA A 324 7.11 6.10 -4.00
C ALA A 324 6.52 6.74 -5.27
N GLU A 325 7.17 6.52 -6.42
CA GLU A 325 6.81 7.10 -7.72
C GLU A 325 5.37 6.81 -8.13
N ALA A 326 4.87 5.62 -7.81
CA ALA A 326 3.49 5.23 -8.09
C ALA A 326 2.46 5.74 -7.06
N GLY A 327 2.91 6.34 -5.95
CA GLY A 327 2.08 6.99 -4.95
C GLY A 327 1.70 8.42 -5.31
N GLY A 328 0.80 9.06 -4.54
CA GLY A 328 0.33 10.41 -4.86
C GLY A 328 1.44 11.46 -4.95
N TRP A 329 2.37 11.49 -3.98
CA TRP A 329 3.55 12.37 -4.03
C TRP A 329 4.48 12.04 -5.19
N GLY A 330 4.72 10.74 -5.42
CA GLY A 330 5.55 10.30 -6.52
C GLY A 330 4.99 10.71 -7.87
N ARG A 331 3.69 10.52 -8.11
CA ARG A 331 3.03 10.96 -9.35
C ARG A 331 3.14 12.47 -9.57
N ALA A 332 2.97 13.27 -8.50
CA ALA A 332 3.17 14.72 -8.58
C ALA A 332 4.62 15.07 -8.94
N LEU A 333 5.60 14.40 -8.32
CA LEU A 333 7.01 14.57 -8.63
C LEU A 333 7.33 14.19 -10.08
N MET A 334 6.81 13.05 -10.56
CA MET A 334 7.05 12.62 -11.95
C MET A 334 6.47 13.58 -12.96
N LEU A 335 5.25 14.12 -12.73
CA LEU A 335 4.66 15.17 -13.57
C LEU A 335 5.52 16.42 -13.62
N GLU A 336 5.98 16.91 -12.50
CA GLU A 336 6.78 18.13 -12.41
C GLU A 336 8.22 17.96 -12.91
N ALA A 337 8.81 16.77 -12.75
CA ALA A 337 10.11 16.43 -13.33
C ALA A 337 10.02 16.36 -14.86
N ARG A 338 8.99 15.69 -15.40
CA ARG A 338 8.71 15.63 -16.84
C ARG A 338 8.56 17.03 -17.45
N ARG A 339 7.79 17.92 -16.80
CA ARG A 339 7.57 19.30 -17.23
C ARG A 339 8.87 20.11 -17.32
N ARG A 340 9.88 19.77 -16.52
CA ARG A 340 11.18 20.43 -16.45
C ARG A 340 12.28 19.68 -17.21
N SER A 341 11.92 18.61 -17.91
CA SER A 341 12.88 17.73 -18.58
C SER A 341 13.97 17.25 -17.62
N ILE A 342 13.61 16.99 -16.35
CA ILE A 342 14.50 16.40 -15.36
C ILE A 342 14.28 14.88 -15.38
N PRO A 343 15.32 14.07 -15.68
CA PRO A 343 15.23 12.62 -15.60
C PRO A 343 14.81 12.16 -14.21
N SER A 344 14.00 11.11 -14.15
CA SER A 344 13.47 10.60 -12.90
C SER A 344 13.66 9.10 -12.78
N VAL A 345 13.97 8.66 -11.55
CA VAL A 345 14.19 7.25 -11.20
C VAL A 345 13.24 6.85 -10.07
N GLY A 346 12.45 5.81 -10.33
CA GLY A 346 11.67 5.11 -9.32
C GLY A 346 12.46 3.92 -8.77
N LEU A 347 12.53 3.79 -7.45
CA LEU A 347 13.17 2.66 -6.77
C LEU A 347 12.11 1.75 -6.17
N GLN A 348 12.08 0.49 -6.56
CA GLN A 348 11.26 -0.49 -5.85
C GLN A 348 11.71 -0.55 -4.39
N HIS A 349 10.77 -0.44 -3.45
CA HIS A 349 11.06 -0.43 -2.01
C HIS A 349 10.37 -1.57 -1.25
N GLY A 350 9.47 -2.28 -1.89
CA GLY A 350 8.73 -3.40 -1.37
C GLY A 350 8.27 -4.31 -2.50
N PHE A 351 7.49 -5.33 -2.18
CA PHE A 351 6.96 -6.23 -3.19
C PHE A 351 5.94 -5.49 -4.09
N ILE A 352 6.07 -5.64 -5.40
CA ILE A 352 5.09 -5.09 -6.36
C ILE A 352 3.92 -6.07 -6.45
N TYR A 353 2.80 -5.60 -6.04
CA TYR A 353 1.62 -6.39 -5.79
C TYR A 353 0.87 -6.76 -7.07
N HIS A 354 0.51 -8.04 -7.17
CA HIS A 354 -0.26 -8.60 -8.28
C HIS A 354 -1.56 -7.83 -8.59
N SER A 355 -2.25 -7.35 -7.57
CA SER A 355 -3.50 -6.58 -7.69
C SER A 355 -3.36 -5.12 -7.25
N TRP A 356 -2.13 -4.59 -7.21
CA TRP A 356 -1.89 -3.22 -6.77
C TRP A 356 -2.06 -2.23 -7.93
N LEU A 357 -3.18 -1.55 -7.95
CA LEU A 357 -3.56 -0.61 -9.01
C LEU A 357 -2.51 0.47 -9.29
N ASN A 358 -1.65 0.79 -8.33
CA ASN A 358 -0.55 1.72 -8.53
C ASN A 358 0.36 1.36 -9.72
N TYR A 359 0.47 0.06 -10.04
CA TYR A 359 1.31 -0.51 -11.09
C TYR A 359 0.52 -1.30 -12.13
N LEU A 360 -0.81 -1.19 -12.10
CA LEU A 360 -1.69 -1.80 -13.10
C LEU A 360 -2.23 -0.69 -14.00
N HIS A 361 -1.85 -0.71 -15.25
CA HIS A 361 -2.23 0.30 -16.23
C HIS A 361 -2.79 -0.35 -17.48
N GLU A 362 -3.63 0.37 -18.19
CA GLU A 362 -4.08 0.00 -19.52
C GLU A 362 -3.08 0.50 -20.56
N ASP A 363 -3.07 -0.12 -21.74
CA ASP A 363 -2.13 0.23 -22.80
C ASP A 363 -2.23 1.71 -23.22
N ASP A 364 -3.45 2.25 -23.32
CA ASP A 364 -3.71 3.65 -23.63
C ASP A 364 -3.27 4.64 -22.54
N GLU A 365 -3.04 4.15 -21.33
CA GLU A 365 -2.49 4.97 -20.24
C GLU A 365 -0.97 5.09 -20.34
N MET A 366 -0.30 4.06 -20.85
CA MET A 366 1.17 3.97 -20.90
C MET A 366 1.75 4.37 -22.27
N ARG A 367 0.93 4.38 -23.33
CA ARG A 367 1.30 4.83 -24.68
C ARG A 367 0.53 6.10 -25.03
N PRO A 368 1.05 7.27 -24.61
CA PRO A 368 0.38 8.52 -24.89
C PRO A 368 0.40 8.85 -26.39
N ASP A 369 -0.63 9.51 -26.86
CA ASP A 369 -0.57 10.20 -28.15
C ASP A 369 0.37 11.40 -28.01
N ALA A 370 1.53 11.33 -28.66
CA ALA A 370 2.55 12.38 -28.62
C ALA A 370 2.07 13.71 -29.21
N THR A 371 1.00 13.68 -30.01
CA THR A 371 0.40 14.87 -30.65
C THR A 371 -0.79 15.44 -29.87
N GLY A 372 -1.22 14.71 -28.81
CA GLY A 372 -2.37 15.09 -27.99
C GLY A 372 -2.05 16.16 -26.93
N PRO A 373 -3.10 16.70 -26.28
CA PRO A 373 -2.93 17.64 -25.18
C PRO A 373 -2.19 17.00 -24.00
N ALA A 374 -1.58 17.82 -23.12
CA ALA A 374 -0.81 17.34 -21.96
C ALA A 374 -1.58 16.36 -21.04
N ALA A 375 -2.91 16.48 -20.96
CA ALA A 375 -3.77 15.53 -20.23
C ALA A 375 -3.69 14.09 -20.79
N GLU A 376 -3.20 13.92 -22.02
CA GLU A 376 -3.03 12.64 -22.70
C GLU A 376 -1.57 12.21 -22.79
N ALA A 377 -0.67 12.96 -22.17
CA ALA A 377 0.75 12.59 -22.10
C ALA A 377 1.03 11.26 -21.35
N GLY A 378 -0.02 10.54 -20.99
CA GLY A 378 0.05 9.22 -20.38
C GLY A 378 0.34 9.25 -18.88
N PHE A 379 0.39 8.06 -18.32
CA PHE A 379 0.72 7.85 -16.91
C PHE A 379 2.08 8.49 -16.57
N PRO A 380 2.20 9.17 -15.42
CA PRO A 380 3.47 9.79 -15.01
C PRO A 380 4.47 8.75 -14.49
N ALA A 381 4.94 7.88 -15.39
CA ALA A 381 6.01 6.94 -15.07
C ALA A 381 7.37 7.66 -14.99
N PRO A 382 8.31 7.16 -14.16
CA PRO A 382 9.69 7.63 -14.20
C PRO A 382 10.39 7.20 -15.50
N VAL A 383 11.47 7.89 -15.86
CA VAL A 383 12.31 7.52 -17.02
C VAL A 383 12.95 6.15 -16.83
N ARG A 384 13.30 5.81 -15.59
CA ARG A 384 13.76 4.47 -15.20
C ARG A 384 13.06 4.03 -13.92
N THR A 385 12.64 2.76 -13.90
CA THR A 385 12.15 2.07 -12.70
C THR A 385 13.13 0.95 -12.36
N LEU A 386 13.79 1.07 -11.22
CA LEU A 386 14.73 0.06 -10.74
C LEU A 386 13.97 -0.98 -9.93
N VAL A 387 13.97 -2.21 -10.41
CA VAL A 387 13.23 -3.32 -9.84
C VAL A 387 14.16 -4.37 -9.22
N PHE A 388 13.62 -5.13 -8.27
CA PHE A 388 14.42 -6.09 -7.52
C PHE A 388 14.80 -7.32 -8.34
N ASP A 389 13.91 -7.79 -9.23
CA ASP A 389 14.02 -9.08 -9.87
C ASP A 389 13.21 -9.14 -11.18
N ASP A 390 13.38 -10.22 -11.92
CA ASP A 390 12.67 -10.44 -13.17
C ASP A 390 11.17 -10.73 -12.96
N TYR A 391 10.75 -11.11 -11.75
CA TYR A 391 9.34 -11.24 -11.43
C TYR A 391 8.65 -9.87 -11.47
N ALA A 392 9.23 -8.89 -10.77
CA ALA A 392 8.72 -7.52 -10.76
C ALA A 392 8.76 -6.91 -12.17
N ARG A 393 9.89 -7.09 -12.91
CA ARG A 393 10.01 -6.65 -14.30
C ARG A 393 8.90 -7.22 -15.18
N SER A 394 8.74 -8.54 -15.18
CA SER A 394 7.72 -9.22 -15.98
C SER A 394 6.29 -8.81 -15.61
N HIS A 395 6.04 -8.50 -14.35
CA HIS A 395 4.74 -8.01 -13.89
C HIS A 395 4.46 -6.61 -14.44
N LEU A 396 5.43 -5.69 -14.32
CA LEU A 396 5.29 -4.32 -14.84
C LEU A 396 5.15 -4.29 -16.36
N GLU A 397 5.88 -5.12 -17.09
CA GLU A 397 5.76 -5.24 -18.54
C GLU A 397 4.37 -5.74 -18.95
N ARG A 398 3.91 -6.86 -18.36
CA ARG A 398 2.68 -7.55 -18.81
C ARG A 398 1.39 -6.96 -18.26
N ARG A 399 1.41 -6.44 -17.03
CA ARG A 399 0.22 -5.95 -16.33
C ARG A 399 0.22 -4.44 -16.15
N GLY A 400 1.38 -3.84 -16.14
CA GLY A 400 1.56 -2.40 -16.03
C GLY A 400 1.82 -1.70 -17.36
N HIS A 401 2.02 -2.46 -18.44
CA HIS A 401 2.34 -1.94 -19.77
C HIS A 401 3.53 -0.96 -19.80
N PHE A 402 4.46 -1.10 -18.84
CA PHE A 402 5.68 -0.30 -18.81
C PHE A 402 6.55 -0.63 -20.03
N ASN A 403 7.21 0.40 -20.57
CA ASN A 403 8.23 0.19 -21.60
C ASN A 403 9.37 -0.66 -21.02
N PRO A 404 9.72 -1.82 -21.64
CA PRO A 404 10.80 -2.68 -21.17
C PRO A 404 12.13 -1.96 -20.97
N GLU A 405 12.44 -0.98 -21.83
CA GLU A 405 13.68 -0.18 -21.73
C GLU A 405 13.72 0.72 -20.49
N SER A 406 12.56 1.06 -19.92
CA SER A 406 12.48 1.83 -18.68
C SER A 406 12.71 1.00 -17.41
N LEU A 407 12.71 -0.34 -17.52
CA LEU A 407 12.81 -1.27 -16.39
C LEU A 407 14.22 -1.84 -16.27
N VAL A 408 14.87 -1.61 -15.13
CA VAL A 408 16.23 -2.07 -14.85
C VAL A 408 16.23 -2.96 -13.62
N VAL A 409 16.66 -4.21 -13.77
CA VAL A 409 16.81 -5.14 -12.65
C VAL A 409 18.12 -4.83 -11.91
N THR A 410 18.03 -4.32 -10.70
CA THR A 410 19.19 -3.95 -9.87
C THR A 410 19.40 -4.85 -8.66
N GLY A 411 18.43 -5.67 -8.31
CA GLY A 411 18.40 -6.40 -7.05
C GLY A 411 17.75 -5.59 -5.93
N SER A 412 17.63 -6.20 -4.77
CA SER A 412 17.04 -5.55 -3.58
C SER A 412 18.11 -5.10 -2.59
N PRO A 413 18.42 -3.78 -2.49
CA PRO A 413 19.42 -3.27 -1.56
C PRO A 413 19.11 -3.59 -0.09
N ARG A 414 17.81 -3.63 0.25
CA ARG A 414 17.36 -4.00 1.59
C ARG A 414 17.60 -5.49 1.89
N LEU A 415 17.36 -6.35 0.90
CA LEU A 415 17.59 -7.78 1.02
C LEU A 415 19.09 -8.06 1.16
N ASP A 416 19.95 -7.40 0.37
CA ASP A 416 21.40 -7.50 0.49
C ASP A 416 21.87 -7.14 1.91
N ALA A 417 21.34 -6.04 2.47
CA ALA A 417 21.66 -5.63 3.83
C ALA A 417 21.19 -6.67 4.87
N LEU A 418 19.99 -7.24 4.68
CA LEU A 418 19.45 -8.26 5.58
C LEU A 418 20.28 -9.55 5.50
N VAL A 419 20.58 -10.05 4.30
CA VAL A 419 21.38 -11.28 4.12
C VAL A 419 22.75 -11.11 4.77
N ARG A 420 23.42 -9.98 4.54
CA ARG A 420 24.70 -9.67 5.19
C ARG A 420 24.57 -9.71 6.71
N SER A 421 23.57 -8.99 7.26
CA SER A 421 23.36 -8.95 8.71
C SER A 421 23.09 -10.33 9.31
N VAL A 422 22.37 -11.21 8.59
CA VAL A 422 22.09 -12.58 9.04
C VAL A 422 23.33 -13.48 8.96
N THR A 423 24.17 -13.27 7.94
CA THR A 423 25.42 -14.05 7.77
C THR A 423 26.46 -13.72 8.86
N GLU A 424 26.45 -12.48 9.35
CA GLU A 424 27.36 -11.98 10.39
C GLU A 424 26.89 -12.29 11.82
N LEU A 425 25.68 -12.88 12.00
CA LEU A 425 25.14 -13.18 13.33
C LEU A 425 25.96 -14.21 14.09
N THR A 426 26.21 -13.89 15.35
CA THR A 426 26.81 -14.81 16.31
C THR A 426 25.79 -15.81 16.86
N PRO A 427 26.19 -17.00 17.31
CA PRO A 427 25.30 -17.93 18.00
C PRO A 427 24.59 -17.31 19.22
N GLN A 428 25.26 -16.40 19.93
CA GLN A 428 24.72 -15.69 21.10
C GLN A 428 23.55 -14.78 20.72
N GLU A 429 23.63 -14.05 19.58
CA GLU A 429 22.56 -13.19 19.10
C GLU A 429 21.33 -14.00 18.67
N VAL A 430 21.54 -15.17 18.07
CA VAL A 430 20.45 -16.09 17.71
C VAL A 430 19.79 -16.66 18.98
N ALA A 431 20.58 -17.05 19.98
CA ALA A 431 20.08 -17.54 21.27
C ALA A 431 19.26 -16.45 22.01
N ALA A 432 19.76 -15.21 22.03
CA ALA A 432 19.04 -14.08 22.62
C ALA A 432 17.72 -13.80 21.90
N ALA A 433 17.65 -13.96 20.58
CA ALA A 433 16.40 -13.82 19.82
C ALA A 433 15.40 -14.94 20.16
N ARG A 434 15.85 -16.17 20.38
CA ARG A 434 14.99 -17.28 20.86
C ARG A 434 14.45 -16.99 22.25
N GLU A 435 15.30 -16.58 23.18
CA GLU A 435 14.91 -16.23 24.56
C GLU A 435 13.89 -15.07 24.57
N MET A 436 14.17 -13.99 23.83
CA MET A 436 13.24 -12.86 23.67
C MET A 436 11.87 -13.31 23.14
N SER A 437 11.87 -14.28 22.24
CA SER A 437 10.64 -14.87 21.66
C SER A 437 9.92 -15.83 22.61
N GLY A 438 10.48 -16.14 23.77
CA GLY A 438 9.96 -17.13 24.71
C GLY A 438 10.13 -18.58 24.25
N ALA A 439 10.93 -18.81 23.21
CA ALA A 439 11.21 -20.16 22.72
C ALA A 439 12.38 -20.78 23.49
N ASN A 440 12.14 -21.96 24.06
CA ASN A 440 13.14 -22.85 24.63
C ASN A 440 13.60 -23.90 23.58
N GLU A 441 14.51 -24.78 23.95
CA GLU A 441 15.02 -25.81 23.04
C GLU A 441 13.96 -26.81 22.58
N SER A 442 12.90 -27.02 23.37
CA SER A 442 11.83 -27.99 23.08
C SER A 442 10.71 -27.44 22.21
N ARG A 443 10.71 -26.13 21.90
CA ARG A 443 9.64 -25.49 21.11
C ARG A 443 10.16 -24.99 19.76
N GLU A 444 9.39 -25.29 18.71
CA GLU A 444 9.62 -24.75 17.39
C GLU A 444 9.15 -23.29 17.33
N LEU A 445 10.04 -22.37 16.96
CA LEU A 445 9.74 -20.94 16.87
C LEU A 445 9.07 -20.61 15.53
N VAL A 446 7.86 -20.10 15.59
CA VAL A 446 7.10 -19.55 14.48
C VAL A 446 7.06 -18.03 14.60
N LEU A 447 7.55 -17.34 13.59
CA LEU A 447 7.55 -15.87 13.53
C LEU A 447 6.35 -15.37 12.72
N PHE A 448 5.43 -14.64 13.34
CA PHE A 448 4.36 -13.95 12.64
C PHE A 448 4.75 -12.49 12.38
N ALA A 449 4.67 -12.05 11.10
CA ALA A 449 4.97 -10.69 10.69
C ALA A 449 3.93 -10.19 9.66
N ALA A 450 3.05 -9.27 10.07
CA ALA A 450 2.06 -8.64 9.22
C ALA A 450 1.67 -7.26 9.77
N LYS A 451 1.12 -6.38 8.91
CA LYS A 451 0.50 -5.12 9.35
C LYS A 451 -0.76 -5.41 10.15
N TYR A 452 -1.03 -4.60 11.18
CA TYR A 452 -2.24 -4.73 12.00
C TYR A 452 -3.53 -4.82 11.19
N THR A 453 -3.66 -4.01 10.14
CA THR A 453 -4.84 -4.02 9.26
C THR A 453 -5.10 -5.36 8.59
N GLN A 454 -4.09 -6.17 8.40
CA GLN A 454 -4.16 -7.53 7.85
C GLN A 454 -4.22 -8.56 8.98
N ALA A 455 -3.37 -8.41 9.98
CA ALA A 455 -3.27 -9.30 11.14
C ALA A 455 -4.61 -9.48 11.88
N ARG A 456 -5.38 -8.39 12.06
CA ARG A 456 -6.65 -8.42 12.80
C ARG A 456 -7.67 -9.45 12.28
N HIS A 457 -7.52 -9.90 11.03
CA HIS A 457 -8.43 -10.86 10.40
C HIS A 457 -8.00 -12.31 10.58
N VAL A 458 -6.70 -12.55 10.71
CA VAL A 458 -6.11 -13.89 10.70
C VAL A 458 -5.44 -14.27 12.01
N LEU A 459 -4.92 -13.29 12.76
CA LEU A 459 -4.17 -13.54 13.97
C LEU A 459 -4.99 -14.26 15.06
N PRO A 460 -6.27 -13.95 15.30
CA PRO A 460 -7.06 -14.71 16.29
C PRO A 460 -7.11 -16.21 15.97
N ALA A 461 -7.30 -16.58 14.71
CA ALA A 461 -7.34 -17.99 14.31
C ALA A 461 -5.95 -18.65 14.38
N LEU A 462 -4.89 -17.92 14.07
CA LEU A 462 -3.51 -18.40 14.23
C LEU A 462 -3.18 -18.62 15.71
N VAL A 463 -3.57 -17.70 16.58
CA VAL A 463 -3.43 -17.82 18.05
C VAL A 463 -4.14 -19.07 18.57
N GLU A 464 -5.40 -19.28 18.16
CA GLU A 464 -6.16 -20.49 18.53
C GLU A 464 -5.49 -21.78 18.03
N ALA A 465 -4.96 -21.78 16.79
CA ALA A 465 -4.25 -22.92 16.22
C ALA A 465 -2.98 -23.25 17.04
N VAL A 466 -2.17 -22.23 17.34
CA VAL A 466 -0.93 -22.40 18.09
C VAL A 466 -1.18 -22.78 19.56
N ALA A 467 -2.23 -22.26 20.18
CA ALA A 467 -2.60 -22.64 21.55
C ALA A 467 -2.89 -24.15 21.69
N ARG A 468 -3.29 -24.82 20.59
CA ARG A 468 -3.45 -26.28 20.53
C ARG A 468 -2.18 -27.05 20.21
N MET A 469 -1.03 -26.34 20.07
CA MET A 469 0.27 -26.91 19.68
C MET A 469 1.35 -26.59 20.75
N PRO A 470 1.43 -27.37 21.84
CA PRO A 470 2.28 -27.02 23.01
C PRO A 470 3.77 -26.95 22.67
N ASN A 471 4.22 -27.64 21.61
CA ASN A 471 5.60 -27.63 21.14
C ASN A 471 5.91 -26.50 20.17
N VAL A 472 4.99 -25.53 19.98
CA VAL A 472 5.16 -24.37 19.11
C VAL A 472 5.17 -23.11 19.96
N GLN A 473 6.12 -22.24 19.71
CA GLN A 473 6.19 -20.88 20.24
C GLN A 473 5.86 -19.90 19.13
N LEU A 474 4.84 -19.07 19.28
CA LEU A 474 4.51 -17.99 18.35
C LEU A 474 5.11 -16.67 18.83
N ALA A 475 5.99 -16.11 18.04
CA ALA A 475 6.50 -14.75 18.24
C ALA A 475 5.82 -13.79 17.25
N ILE A 476 5.17 -12.75 17.76
CA ILE A 476 4.45 -11.75 16.96
C ILE A 476 5.29 -10.50 16.88
N LYS A 477 5.77 -10.17 15.66
CA LYS A 477 6.51 -8.96 15.38
C LYS A 477 5.62 -7.92 14.71
N ALA A 478 5.37 -6.82 15.41
CA ALA A 478 4.64 -5.68 14.86
C ALA A 478 5.37 -5.08 13.65
N HIS A 479 4.60 -4.50 12.71
CA HIS A 479 5.18 -3.74 11.60
C HIS A 479 5.97 -2.54 12.15
N PRO A 480 7.12 -2.16 11.57
CA PRO A 480 7.96 -1.06 12.07
C PRO A 480 7.24 0.30 12.24
N ALA A 481 6.17 0.53 11.51
CA ALA A 481 5.35 1.75 11.61
C ALA A 481 4.20 1.65 12.65
N GLU A 482 4.15 0.58 13.45
CA GLU A 482 3.06 0.29 14.39
C GLU A 482 3.61 0.03 15.80
N THR A 483 2.81 0.34 16.82
CA THR A 483 3.14 -0.02 18.19
C THR A 483 2.70 -1.46 18.47
N PRO A 484 3.48 -2.28 19.18
CA PRO A 484 3.10 -3.66 19.50
C PRO A 484 1.76 -3.77 20.21
N ASP A 485 1.42 -2.84 21.08
CA ASP A 485 0.21 -2.89 21.91
C ASP A 485 -1.11 -3.01 21.12
N VAL A 486 -1.12 -2.58 19.85
CA VAL A 486 -2.33 -2.70 19.01
C VAL A 486 -2.72 -4.16 18.75
N TYR A 487 -1.77 -5.11 18.91
CA TYR A 487 -2.01 -6.54 18.73
C TYR A 487 -2.54 -7.23 19.98
N LEU A 488 -2.40 -6.64 21.16
CA LEU A 488 -2.82 -7.24 22.44
C LEU A 488 -4.31 -7.67 22.48
N PRO A 489 -5.26 -6.86 21.98
CA PRO A 489 -6.67 -7.29 21.97
C PRO A 489 -6.91 -8.54 21.14
N LEU A 490 -6.14 -8.74 20.06
CA LEU A 490 -6.27 -9.91 19.18
C LEU A 490 -5.75 -11.20 19.85
N ILE A 491 -4.76 -11.06 20.74
CA ILE A 491 -4.20 -12.18 21.51
C ILE A 491 -5.10 -12.52 22.70
N ARG A 492 -5.51 -11.50 23.46
CA ARG A 492 -6.36 -11.66 24.66
C ARG A 492 -7.78 -12.17 24.37
N GLY A 493 -8.25 -12.00 23.14
CA GLY A 493 -9.55 -12.53 22.70
C GLY A 493 -9.55 -14.04 22.49
N CYS A 494 -8.41 -14.73 22.59
CA CYS A 494 -8.35 -16.19 22.52
C CYS A 494 -8.93 -16.80 23.80
N PRO A 495 -9.88 -17.74 23.69
CA PRO A 495 -10.48 -18.41 24.87
C PRO A 495 -9.51 -19.38 25.56
N LEU A 496 -8.43 -19.78 24.90
CA LEU A 496 -7.37 -20.64 25.45
C LEU A 496 -6.28 -19.75 26.06
N ASP A 497 -5.68 -20.18 27.16
CA ASP A 497 -4.52 -19.46 27.72
C ASP A 497 -3.31 -19.59 26.79
N PRO A 498 -2.86 -18.50 26.14
CA PRO A 498 -1.82 -18.58 25.13
C PRO A 498 -0.41 -18.49 25.75
N ALA A 499 -0.05 -19.40 26.67
CA ALA A 499 1.26 -19.42 27.32
C ALA A 499 2.45 -19.55 26.35
N ASN A 500 2.18 -19.99 25.12
CA ASN A 500 3.17 -20.16 24.05
C ASN A 500 3.12 -19.03 22.99
N ILE A 501 2.60 -17.85 23.35
CA ILE A 501 2.51 -16.68 22.45
C ILE A 501 3.24 -15.50 23.06
N ARG A 502 4.13 -14.88 22.28
CA ARG A 502 4.92 -13.73 22.69
C ARG A 502 4.77 -12.56 21.72
N LEU A 503 4.34 -11.43 22.22
CA LEU A 503 4.41 -10.16 21.50
C LEU A 503 5.78 -9.55 21.68
N LEU A 504 6.50 -9.33 20.57
CA LEU A 504 7.86 -8.81 20.59
C LEU A 504 7.89 -7.29 20.73
N PRO A 505 8.95 -6.72 21.34
CA PRO A 505 9.14 -5.28 21.38
C PRO A 505 9.36 -4.71 19.98
N ALA A 506 9.01 -3.43 19.79
CA ALA A 506 9.17 -2.75 18.50
C ALA A 506 10.63 -2.73 18.00
N THR A 507 11.59 -2.72 18.93
CA THR A 507 13.03 -2.71 18.68
C THR A 507 13.59 -4.07 18.25
N ALA A 508 12.84 -5.17 18.37
CA ALA A 508 13.32 -6.51 18.00
C ALA A 508 13.80 -6.53 16.54
N ALA A 509 15.06 -6.89 16.33
CA ALA A 509 15.69 -6.96 15.02
C ALA A 509 15.14 -8.16 14.21
N LEU A 510 14.86 -7.95 12.91
CA LEU A 510 14.28 -8.99 12.06
C LEU A 510 15.27 -10.13 11.75
N GLY A 511 16.52 -9.81 11.46
CA GLY A 511 17.56 -10.79 11.08
C GLY A 511 17.73 -11.93 12.09
N PRO A 512 18.04 -11.64 13.37
CA PRO A 512 18.16 -12.66 14.42
C PRO A 512 16.88 -13.50 14.60
N LEU A 513 15.70 -12.86 14.51
CA LEU A 513 14.41 -13.55 14.59
C LEU A 513 14.17 -14.52 13.43
N LEU A 514 14.49 -14.11 12.19
CA LEU A 514 14.42 -14.99 11.04
C LEU A 514 15.36 -16.18 11.20
N ARG A 515 16.61 -15.94 11.60
CA ARG A 515 17.60 -17.01 11.78
C ARG A 515 17.21 -17.99 12.90
N ALA A 516 16.53 -17.51 13.94
CA ALA A 516 16.07 -18.31 15.08
C ALA A 516 14.77 -19.10 14.78
N SER A 517 14.01 -18.71 13.74
CA SER A 517 12.68 -19.25 13.46
C SER A 517 12.73 -20.53 12.61
N ARG A 518 11.75 -21.40 12.81
CA ARG A 518 11.52 -22.59 11.97
C ARG A 518 10.67 -22.28 10.76
N VAL A 519 9.68 -21.39 10.92
CA VAL A 519 8.72 -20.98 9.90
C VAL A 519 8.37 -19.51 10.09
N VAL A 520 8.19 -18.81 8.98
CA VAL A 520 7.60 -17.46 8.97
C VAL A 520 6.14 -17.53 8.53
N VAL A 521 5.27 -16.90 9.30
CA VAL A 521 3.84 -16.77 8.97
C VAL A 521 3.53 -15.31 8.66
N THR A 522 2.86 -15.07 7.55
CA THR A 522 2.46 -13.71 7.16
C THR A 522 1.14 -13.71 6.41
N VAL A 523 0.61 -12.50 6.16
CA VAL A 523 -0.56 -12.31 5.28
C VAL A 523 -0.10 -11.85 3.90
N ASN A 524 0.66 -10.76 3.84
CA ASN A 524 1.02 -10.12 2.57
C ASN A 524 2.30 -9.28 2.71
N SER A 525 3.29 -9.82 3.42
CA SER A 525 4.54 -9.11 3.70
C SER A 525 5.69 -9.63 2.87
N THR A 526 6.57 -8.72 2.43
CA THR A 526 7.86 -9.04 1.80
C THR A 526 8.76 -9.94 2.66
N VAL A 527 8.52 -10.01 3.97
CA VAL A 527 9.25 -10.89 4.90
C VAL A 527 9.18 -12.36 4.47
N ALA A 528 8.10 -12.78 3.77
CA ALA A 528 8.02 -14.13 3.20
C ALA A 528 9.08 -14.40 2.12
N LEU A 529 9.38 -13.40 1.29
CA LEU A 529 10.45 -13.50 0.28
C LEU A 529 11.82 -13.42 0.92
N ASP A 530 11.99 -12.53 1.91
CA ASP A 530 13.22 -12.42 2.70
C ASP A 530 13.55 -13.76 3.38
N ALA A 531 12.55 -14.38 4.01
CA ALA A 531 12.65 -15.71 4.60
C ALA A 531 13.02 -16.77 3.55
N GLY A 532 12.37 -16.73 2.39
CA GLY A 532 12.66 -17.65 1.28
C GLY A 532 14.10 -17.56 0.79
N VAL A 533 14.67 -16.37 0.65
CA VAL A 533 16.09 -16.17 0.26
C VAL A 533 17.04 -16.70 1.34
N LEU A 534 16.66 -16.59 2.60
CA LEU A 534 17.41 -17.15 3.73
C LEU A 534 17.20 -18.67 3.93
N GLY A 535 16.51 -19.34 3.02
CA GLY A 535 16.23 -20.78 3.12
C GLY A 535 15.06 -21.15 4.03
N LEU A 536 14.37 -20.19 4.65
CA LEU A 536 13.31 -20.41 5.62
C LEU A 536 11.96 -20.61 4.93
N PRO A 537 11.17 -21.63 5.29
CA PRO A 537 9.84 -21.81 4.74
C PRO A 537 8.86 -20.75 5.26
N ALA A 538 7.89 -20.36 4.41
CA ALA A 538 6.87 -19.39 4.74
C ALA A 538 5.45 -19.97 4.58
N LEU A 539 4.55 -19.59 5.50
CA LEU A 539 3.12 -19.83 5.42
C LEU A 539 2.38 -18.50 5.20
N VAL A 540 1.62 -18.42 4.12
CA VAL A 540 0.81 -17.25 3.76
C VAL A 540 -0.65 -17.50 4.12
N ILE A 541 -1.25 -16.63 4.92
CA ILE A 541 -2.64 -16.77 5.38
C ILE A 541 -3.53 -15.74 4.68
N GLY A 542 -4.79 -16.12 4.41
CA GLY A 542 -5.79 -15.20 3.86
C GLY A 542 -5.63 -14.95 2.36
N LEU A 543 -5.53 -16.01 1.59
CA LEU A 543 -5.51 -15.99 0.13
C LEU A 543 -6.91 -15.72 -0.46
N PRO A 544 -7.00 -15.14 -1.68
CA PRO A 544 -5.94 -14.64 -2.55
C PRO A 544 -5.35 -13.31 -2.08
N ASN A 545 -4.05 -13.16 -2.28
CA ASN A 545 -3.33 -11.93 -2.00
C ASN A 545 -2.09 -11.80 -2.93
N ASN A 546 -1.23 -10.84 -2.67
CA ASN A 546 -0.07 -10.60 -3.54
C ASN A 546 0.98 -11.70 -3.53
N LEU A 547 0.98 -12.56 -2.52
CA LEU A 547 1.84 -13.73 -2.41
C LEU A 547 1.20 -14.99 -3.01
N SER A 548 -0.06 -14.94 -3.46
CA SER A 548 -0.77 -16.06 -4.09
C SER A 548 0.00 -16.71 -5.25
N PRO A 549 0.70 -15.95 -6.13
CA PRO A 549 1.49 -16.56 -7.21
C PRO A 549 2.63 -17.45 -6.69
N PHE A 550 3.23 -17.13 -5.55
CA PHE A 550 4.28 -17.93 -4.92
C PHE A 550 3.70 -19.18 -4.26
N VAL A 551 2.51 -19.06 -3.65
CA VAL A 551 1.79 -20.21 -3.10
C VAL A 551 1.35 -21.16 -4.23
N ALA A 552 0.78 -20.62 -5.31
CA ALA A 552 0.37 -21.42 -6.49
C ALA A 552 1.54 -22.12 -7.16
N ALA A 553 2.74 -21.53 -7.12
CA ALA A 553 3.97 -22.14 -7.63
C ALA A 553 4.63 -23.13 -6.64
N GLY A 554 4.05 -23.37 -5.47
CA GLY A 554 4.61 -24.25 -4.44
C GLY A 554 5.85 -23.71 -3.73
N VAL A 555 6.15 -22.40 -3.89
CA VAL A 555 7.31 -21.73 -3.26
C VAL A 555 7.06 -21.46 -1.77
N MET A 556 5.78 -21.31 -1.40
CA MET A 556 5.31 -21.05 -0.04
C MET A 556 4.07 -21.91 0.24
N ALA A 557 3.84 -22.24 1.51
CA ALA A 557 2.58 -22.84 1.94
C ALA A 557 1.47 -21.78 1.99
N GLY A 558 0.21 -22.19 1.82
CA GLY A 558 -0.94 -21.30 1.88
C GLY A 558 -2.04 -21.84 2.78
N ALA A 559 -2.77 -20.92 3.45
CA ALA A 559 -4.00 -21.20 4.19
C ALA A 559 -5.05 -20.14 3.79
N ALA A 560 -6.02 -20.52 2.98
CA ALA A 560 -7.01 -19.58 2.45
C ALA A 560 -8.07 -19.19 3.49
N THR A 561 -8.50 -20.16 4.32
CA THR A 561 -9.54 -20.00 5.31
C THR A 561 -9.02 -20.21 6.73
N ARG A 562 -9.82 -19.86 7.74
CA ARG A 562 -9.46 -20.09 9.16
C ARG A 562 -9.22 -21.56 9.48
N SER A 563 -10.01 -22.45 8.88
CA SER A 563 -9.89 -23.91 9.06
C SER A 563 -8.60 -24.49 8.48
N ASP A 564 -8.00 -23.83 7.50
CA ASP A 564 -6.78 -24.31 6.85
C ASP A 564 -5.51 -23.97 7.65
N ILE A 565 -5.58 -23.04 8.60
CA ILE A 565 -4.39 -22.49 9.29
C ILE A 565 -3.67 -23.57 10.08
N GLU A 566 -4.37 -24.30 10.96
CA GLU A 566 -3.75 -25.33 11.78
C GLU A 566 -3.21 -26.51 10.95
N PRO A 567 -3.97 -27.09 10.01
CA PRO A 567 -3.44 -28.12 9.12
C PRO A 567 -2.22 -27.68 8.32
N ALA A 568 -2.24 -26.46 7.73
CA ALA A 568 -1.11 -25.93 6.98
C ALA A 568 0.13 -25.70 7.87
N LEU A 569 -0.08 -25.17 9.09
CA LEU A 569 1.00 -24.96 10.06
C LEU A 569 1.62 -26.29 10.52
N ARG A 570 0.80 -27.31 10.83
CA ARG A 570 1.29 -28.64 11.16
C ARG A 570 2.09 -29.26 10.03
N ARG A 571 1.58 -29.15 8.80
CA ARG A 571 2.25 -29.70 7.62
C ARG A 571 3.62 -29.06 7.38
N ILE A 572 3.72 -27.73 7.41
CA ILE A 572 4.99 -27.04 7.18
C ILE A 572 6.01 -27.26 8.32
N LEU A 573 5.54 -27.53 9.56
CA LEU A 573 6.42 -27.79 10.72
C LEU A 573 6.92 -29.23 10.75
N TYR A 574 6.08 -30.22 10.44
CA TYR A 574 6.33 -31.63 10.75
C TYR A 574 6.41 -32.56 9.54
N ASP A 575 5.91 -32.15 8.37
CA ASP A 575 6.01 -32.93 7.14
C ASP A 575 7.30 -32.58 6.40
N GLU A 576 8.29 -33.45 6.49
CA GLU A 576 9.60 -33.25 5.88
C GLU A 576 9.55 -33.29 4.35
N GLU A 577 8.76 -34.18 3.77
CA GLU A 577 8.60 -34.30 2.32
C GLU A 577 8.00 -33.02 1.73
N PHE A 578 7.01 -32.47 2.41
CA PHE A 578 6.40 -31.19 2.01
C PHE A 578 7.40 -30.01 2.09
N ARG A 579 8.24 -29.97 3.13
CA ARG A 579 9.30 -28.94 3.22
C ARG A 579 10.31 -29.06 2.09
N LEU A 580 10.76 -30.27 1.79
CA LEU A 580 11.68 -30.53 0.67
C LEU A 580 11.07 -30.19 -0.69
N GLN A 581 9.75 -30.39 -0.85
CA GLN A 581 9.04 -29.96 -2.04
C GLN A 581 9.03 -28.44 -2.17
N ILE A 582 8.70 -27.70 -1.09
CA ILE A 582 8.76 -26.23 -1.06
C ILE A 582 10.18 -25.75 -1.39
N GLU A 583 11.19 -26.35 -0.82
CA GLU A 583 12.59 -25.97 -1.05
C GLU A 583 13.01 -26.13 -2.51
N ARG A 584 12.67 -27.25 -3.14
CA ARG A 584 12.92 -27.50 -4.58
C ARG A 584 12.19 -26.48 -5.45
N SER A 585 10.87 -26.32 -5.26
CA SER A 585 10.05 -25.36 -6.02
C SER A 585 10.57 -23.93 -5.86
N ARG A 586 10.98 -23.56 -4.65
CA ARG A 586 11.57 -22.25 -4.34
C ARG A 586 12.88 -22.05 -5.08
N GLY A 587 13.79 -23.03 -5.05
CA GLY A 587 15.09 -22.96 -5.73
C GLY A 587 14.92 -22.74 -7.24
N GLU A 588 14.04 -23.49 -7.89
CA GLU A 588 13.73 -23.35 -9.33
C GLU A 588 13.10 -21.99 -9.64
N TYR A 589 12.11 -21.57 -8.84
CA TYR A 589 11.39 -20.31 -9.05
C TYR A 589 12.30 -19.10 -8.85
N PHE A 590 13.10 -19.09 -7.77
CA PHE A 590 14.01 -18.00 -7.48
C PHE A 590 15.10 -17.88 -8.54
N LYS A 591 15.64 -19.01 -9.01
CA LYS A 591 16.58 -19.03 -10.14
C LYS A 591 15.95 -18.46 -11.41
N ARG A 592 14.72 -18.88 -11.73
CA ARG A 592 13.99 -18.41 -12.92
C ARG A 592 13.77 -16.90 -12.94
N PHE A 593 13.49 -16.30 -11.80
CA PHE A 593 13.16 -14.88 -11.70
C PHE A 593 14.29 -14.02 -11.10
N ALA A 594 15.49 -14.57 -10.99
CA ALA A 594 16.65 -13.90 -10.40
C ALA A 594 16.36 -13.29 -9.00
N ILE A 595 15.52 -13.97 -8.20
CA ILE A 595 15.20 -13.55 -6.82
C ILE A 595 16.32 -14.00 -5.92
N GLY A 596 17.09 -13.05 -5.38
CA GLY A 596 18.24 -13.35 -4.52
C GLY A 596 18.98 -12.12 -4.04
N SER A 597 20.14 -12.37 -3.45
CA SER A 597 21.05 -11.35 -2.94
C SER A 597 22.48 -11.69 -3.36
N ASP A 598 23.17 -10.72 -3.95
CA ASP A 598 24.59 -10.80 -4.32
C ASP A 598 25.43 -9.68 -3.68
N GLY A 599 24.81 -8.87 -2.82
CA GLY A 599 25.46 -7.78 -2.09
C GLY A 599 25.73 -6.53 -2.95
N ARG A 600 25.33 -6.48 -4.22
CA ARG A 600 25.68 -5.43 -5.19
C ARG A 600 24.50 -4.55 -5.65
N ALA A 601 23.30 -4.79 -5.13
CA ALA A 601 22.09 -4.09 -5.57
C ALA A 601 22.16 -2.57 -5.37
N ALA A 602 22.72 -2.11 -4.24
CA ALA A 602 22.89 -0.67 -3.98
C ALA A 602 23.84 -0.01 -4.99
N ALA A 603 24.96 -0.66 -5.31
CA ALA A 603 25.93 -0.15 -6.29
C ALA A 603 25.33 -0.08 -7.68
N ARG A 604 24.64 -1.13 -8.15
CA ARG A 604 23.94 -1.11 -9.44
C ARG A 604 22.86 -0.04 -9.51
N SER A 605 22.12 0.16 -8.42
CA SER A 605 21.12 1.24 -8.35
C SER A 605 21.75 2.62 -8.46
N ALA A 606 22.87 2.85 -7.77
CA ALA A 606 23.61 4.11 -7.86
C ALA A 606 24.20 4.33 -9.26
N ASP A 607 24.73 3.28 -9.91
CA ASP A 607 25.22 3.34 -11.29
C ASP A 607 24.12 3.79 -12.26
N ALA A 608 22.91 3.21 -12.15
CA ALA A 608 21.77 3.55 -12.99
C ALA A 608 21.32 5.01 -12.80
N VAL A 609 21.30 5.49 -11.55
CA VAL A 609 20.94 6.88 -11.21
C VAL A 609 21.99 7.86 -11.80
N LEU A 610 23.28 7.61 -11.54
CA LEU A 610 24.35 8.49 -11.99
C LEU A 610 24.56 8.44 -13.50
N GLY A 611 24.23 7.32 -14.15
CA GLY A 611 24.20 7.21 -15.61
C GLY A 611 23.26 8.24 -16.22
N LEU A 612 22.00 8.31 -15.77
CA LEU A 612 21.01 9.28 -16.22
C LEU A 612 21.42 10.75 -15.94
N ALA A 613 22.05 11.01 -14.79
CA ALA A 613 22.54 12.34 -14.47
C ALA A 613 23.60 12.83 -15.47
N ARG A 614 24.50 11.93 -15.92
CA ARG A 614 25.53 12.25 -16.93
C ARG A 614 24.94 12.48 -18.32
N GLU A 615 23.97 11.67 -18.74
CA GLU A 615 23.29 11.85 -20.03
C GLU A 615 22.71 13.25 -20.16
N ARG A 616 22.10 13.81 -19.12
CA ARG A 616 21.56 15.17 -19.13
C ARG A 616 22.62 16.25 -19.22
N THR A 617 23.79 16.04 -18.62
CA THR A 617 24.87 17.06 -18.63
C THR A 617 25.56 17.18 -20.00
N THR A 618 25.35 16.20 -20.88
CA THR A 618 25.97 16.11 -22.21
C THR A 618 25.11 16.77 -23.31
N TYR A 619 23.85 17.11 -23.01
CA TYR A 619 22.92 17.84 -23.86
C TYR A 619 22.66 19.26 -23.31
#